data_aedc0661894190952ce067fae2a5e380
#
_entry.id   aedc0661894190952ce067fae2a5e380
#
_cell.length_a   1.000
_cell.length_b   1.000
_cell.length_c   1.000
_cell.angle_alpha   90.00
_cell.angle_beta   90.00
_cell.angle_gamma   90.00
#
_symmetry.space_group_name_H-M   'P 1'
#
loop_
_entity.id
_entity.type
_entity.pdbx_description
1 polymer ?
#
loop_
_entity_poly.entity_id
_entity_poly.type
_entity_poly.pdbx_seq_one_letter_code
_entity_poly.pdbx_strand_id
1 'polypeptide(L)'
;RADGRNGEITVDVTFSEDAITDIVVKDHQETAGIADAAINDLPGEIVASQSLAVDAKSGATFTSEGIVNAVADAVAQADAVAQAGGDADALRAVPVEKELSTETIEMTTDVVVVGGVMGDDSPSGANNGWALTAGKLAAEAIAE
;
A
#
# COMPACT_ATOMS: atom_id res chain seq x y z
N ARG A 1 4.75 8.71 -15.56
CA ARG A 1 5.13 9.65 -14.50
C ARG A 1 3.88 10.12 -13.79
N ALA A 2 3.97 10.36 -12.48
CA ALA A 2 2.87 10.89 -11.70
C ALA A 2 3.36 11.69 -10.50
N ASP A 3 2.48 12.51 -9.94
CA ASP A 3 2.78 13.29 -8.75
C ASP A 3 2.77 12.41 -7.50
N GLY A 4 3.83 12.47 -6.72
CA GLY A 4 3.91 11.97 -5.35
C GLY A 4 3.59 13.07 -4.34
N ARG A 5 4.12 12.95 -3.11
CA ARG A 5 3.91 13.97 -2.07
C ARG A 5 4.78 15.22 -2.28
N ASN A 6 6.04 15.04 -2.61
CA ASN A 6 7.02 16.12 -2.68
C ASN A 6 7.39 16.53 -4.12
N GLY A 7 6.87 15.84 -5.11
CA GLY A 7 7.14 16.10 -6.52
C GLY A 7 6.83 14.91 -7.41
N GLU A 8 7.22 15.03 -8.67
CA GLU A 8 7.01 13.99 -9.68
C GLU A 8 7.83 12.73 -9.34
N ILE A 9 7.18 11.58 -9.47
CA ILE A 9 7.81 10.26 -9.41
C ILE A 9 7.90 9.71 -10.82
N THR A 10 9.11 9.34 -11.23
CA THR A 10 9.38 8.72 -12.52
C THR A 10 9.67 7.24 -12.34
N VAL A 11 8.95 6.39 -13.07
CA VAL A 11 9.18 4.95 -13.10
C VAL A 11 9.57 4.49 -14.50
N ASP A 12 10.44 3.47 -14.57
CA ASP A 12 10.64 2.67 -15.75
C ASP A 12 9.89 1.35 -15.56
N VAL A 13 9.04 1.00 -16.51
CA VAL A 13 8.26 -0.24 -16.49
C VAL A 13 8.65 -1.07 -17.69
N THR A 14 9.02 -2.31 -17.45
CA THR A 14 9.36 -3.26 -18.51
C THR A 14 8.21 -4.25 -18.67
N PHE A 15 7.80 -4.45 -19.91
CA PHE A 15 6.70 -5.34 -20.29
C PHE A 15 7.22 -6.52 -21.11
N SER A 16 6.59 -7.68 -20.95
CA SER A 16 6.55 -8.74 -21.95
C SER A 16 5.30 -8.56 -22.83
N GLU A 17 5.02 -9.56 -23.69
CA GLU A 17 3.81 -9.52 -24.52
C GLU A 17 2.51 -9.48 -23.70
N ASP A 18 2.53 -10.04 -22.48
CA ASP A 18 1.33 -10.30 -21.69
C ASP A 18 1.47 -9.93 -20.19
N ALA A 19 2.59 -9.37 -19.77
CA ALA A 19 2.82 -9.09 -18.35
C ALA A 19 3.77 -7.92 -18.10
N ILE A 20 3.64 -7.32 -16.92
CA ILE A 20 4.65 -6.42 -16.35
C ILE A 20 5.76 -7.30 -15.78
N THR A 21 6.99 -7.15 -16.28
CA THR A 21 8.13 -7.98 -15.87
C THR A 21 9.06 -7.29 -14.88
N ASP A 22 9.13 -5.96 -14.92
CA ASP A 22 9.95 -5.20 -13.98
C ASP A 22 9.45 -3.76 -13.84
N ILE A 23 9.65 -3.19 -12.66
CA ILE A 23 9.35 -1.80 -12.35
C ILE A 23 10.49 -1.22 -11.53
N VAL A 24 11.07 -0.13 -12.00
CA VAL A 24 12.15 0.58 -11.31
C VAL A 24 11.76 2.04 -11.09
N VAL A 25 11.77 2.49 -9.85
CA VAL A 25 11.63 3.92 -9.53
C VAL A 25 12.96 4.60 -9.82
N LYS A 26 12.98 5.50 -10.81
CA LYS A 26 14.19 6.16 -11.31
C LYS A 26 14.50 7.47 -10.62
N ASP A 27 13.47 8.29 -10.41
CA ASP A 27 13.63 9.62 -9.85
C ASP A 27 12.42 9.98 -8.99
N HIS A 28 12.68 10.59 -7.84
CA HIS A 28 11.67 11.06 -6.92
C HIS A 28 12.27 12.11 -5.96
N GLN A 29 11.41 12.95 -5.39
CA GLN A 29 11.78 13.93 -4.36
C GLN A 29 11.16 13.58 -2.99
N GLU A 30 10.77 12.33 -2.82
CA GLU A 30 10.09 11.85 -1.62
C GLU A 30 11.03 11.81 -0.41
N THR A 31 10.45 11.89 0.79
CA THR A 31 11.21 11.94 2.04
C THR A 31 11.80 10.56 2.37
N ALA A 32 13.13 10.48 2.43
CA ALA A 32 13.84 9.28 2.84
C ALA A 32 13.40 8.82 4.25
N GLY A 33 13.34 7.52 4.46
CA GLY A 33 12.87 6.91 5.69
C GLY A 33 11.34 6.82 5.83
N ILE A 34 10.58 7.68 5.11
CA ILE A 34 9.11 7.62 5.08
C ILE A 34 8.64 6.91 3.81
N ALA A 35 9.18 7.29 2.67
CA ALA A 35 8.79 6.76 1.37
C ALA A 35 9.47 5.44 1.02
N ASP A 36 10.54 5.06 1.72
CA ASP A 36 11.39 3.93 1.36
C ASP A 36 10.61 2.61 1.23
N ALA A 37 9.64 2.36 2.11
CA ALA A 37 8.82 1.17 2.03
C ALA A 37 7.96 1.14 0.75
N ALA A 38 7.40 2.29 0.34
CA ALA A 38 6.63 2.37 -0.90
C ALA A 38 7.54 2.20 -2.13
N ILE A 39 8.71 2.83 -2.14
CA ILE A 39 9.65 2.81 -3.26
C ILE A 39 10.26 1.43 -3.47
N ASN A 40 10.57 0.72 -2.38
CA ASN A 40 11.26 -0.57 -2.46
C ASN A 40 10.30 -1.77 -2.64
N ASP A 41 9.13 -1.72 -2.01
CA ASP A 41 8.26 -2.89 -1.95
C ASP A 41 7.16 -2.89 -3.02
N LEU A 42 6.52 -1.73 -3.29
CA LEU A 42 5.39 -1.68 -4.22
C LEU A 42 5.71 -2.13 -5.65
N PRO A 43 6.86 -1.78 -6.24
CA PRO A 43 7.22 -2.29 -7.55
C PRO A 43 7.17 -3.82 -7.63
N GLY A 44 7.76 -4.49 -6.63
CA GLY A 44 7.77 -5.94 -6.55
C GLY A 44 6.36 -6.54 -6.35
N GLU A 45 5.52 -5.90 -5.53
CA GLU A 45 4.13 -6.34 -5.30
C GLU A 45 3.27 -6.23 -6.57
N ILE A 46 3.41 -5.14 -7.33
CA ILE A 46 2.70 -4.95 -8.60
C ILE A 46 3.13 -6.01 -9.62
N VAL A 47 4.43 -6.26 -9.75
CA VAL A 47 4.96 -7.30 -10.66
C VAL A 47 4.47 -8.69 -10.25
N ALA A 48 4.51 -9.02 -8.95
CA ALA A 48 4.10 -10.34 -8.45
C ALA A 48 2.59 -10.58 -8.60
N SER A 49 1.77 -9.56 -8.35
CA SER A 49 0.31 -9.68 -8.43
C SER A 49 -0.25 -9.41 -9.82
N GLN A 50 0.53 -8.81 -10.71
CA GLN A 50 0.05 -8.29 -12.01
C GLN A 50 -1.19 -7.40 -11.83
N SER A 51 -1.19 -6.57 -10.78
CA SER A 51 -2.33 -5.76 -10.37
C SER A 51 -1.88 -4.39 -9.89
N LEU A 52 -2.69 -3.39 -10.13
CA LEU A 52 -2.54 -2.05 -9.56
C LEU A 52 -3.43 -1.83 -8.31
N ALA A 53 -4.16 -2.85 -7.89
CA ALA A 53 -4.99 -2.81 -6.67
C ALA A 53 -4.18 -3.10 -5.38
N VAL A 54 -2.87 -2.88 -5.42
CA VAL A 54 -1.97 -3.05 -4.28
C VAL A 54 -2.26 -2.04 -3.17
N ASP A 55 -2.01 -2.44 -1.93
CA ASP A 55 -2.23 -1.54 -0.79
C ASP A 55 -1.17 -0.46 -0.70
N ALA A 56 -1.62 0.74 -0.38
CA ALA A 56 -0.71 1.83 -0.02
C ALA A 56 0.08 1.49 1.26
N LYS A 57 1.36 1.82 1.27
CA LYS A 57 2.21 1.63 2.46
C LYS A 57 1.86 2.64 3.54
N SER A 58 1.74 2.15 4.76
CA SER A 58 1.40 2.99 5.93
C SER A 58 2.42 4.12 6.10
N GLY A 59 1.92 5.33 6.24
CA GLY A 59 2.75 6.54 6.34
C GLY A 59 3.25 7.11 5.00
N ALA A 60 3.14 6.35 3.89
CA ALA A 60 3.59 6.76 2.56
C ALA A 60 2.47 6.69 1.50
N THR A 61 1.24 7.00 1.87
CA THR A 61 0.06 6.85 0.99
C THR A 61 0.21 7.64 -0.31
N PHE A 62 0.58 8.90 -0.25
CA PHE A 62 0.74 9.74 -1.45
C PHE A 62 1.87 9.24 -2.36
N THR A 63 2.98 8.77 -1.80
CA THR A 63 4.06 8.16 -2.57
C THR A 63 3.58 6.86 -3.22
N SER A 64 2.82 6.04 -2.50
CA SER A 64 2.24 4.80 -3.03
C SER A 64 1.30 5.08 -4.19
N GLU A 65 0.39 6.03 -4.05
CA GLU A 65 -0.52 6.47 -5.12
C GLU A 65 0.26 7.02 -6.32
N GLY A 66 1.31 7.81 -6.07
CA GLY A 66 2.18 8.33 -7.12
C GLY A 66 2.85 7.22 -7.93
N ILE A 67 3.38 6.18 -7.27
CA ILE A 67 3.97 5.02 -7.94
C ILE A 67 2.92 4.27 -8.75
N VAL A 68 1.77 3.93 -8.17
CA VAL A 68 0.68 3.23 -8.85
C VAL A 68 0.18 4.01 -10.06
N ASN A 69 0.02 5.32 -9.94
CA ASN A 69 -0.42 6.18 -11.05
C ASN A 69 0.65 6.29 -12.14
N ALA A 70 1.94 6.36 -11.78
CA ALA A 70 3.03 6.38 -12.74
C ALA A 70 3.13 5.06 -13.53
N VAL A 71 2.89 3.92 -12.87
CA VAL A 71 2.80 2.61 -13.54
C VAL A 71 1.56 2.55 -14.43
N ALA A 72 0.40 3.04 -13.97
CA ALA A 72 -0.82 3.11 -14.75
C ALA A 72 -0.64 3.93 -16.05
N ASP A 73 0.05 5.07 -15.95
CA ASP A 73 0.41 5.88 -17.12
C ASP A 73 1.32 5.12 -18.10
N ALA A 74 2.29 4.36 -17.59
CA ALA A 74 3.15 3.52 -18.42
C ALA A 74 2.37 2.39 -19.11
N VAL A 75 1.43 1.74 -18.39
CA VAL A 75 0.54 0.72 -18.97
C VAL A 75 -0.32 1.29 -20.09
N ALA A 76 -0.89 2.48 -19.88
CA ALA A 76 -1.71 3.14 -20.90
C ALA A 76 -0.90 3.52 -22.16
N GLN A 77 0.42 3.71 -22.04
CA GLN A 77 1.31 3.97 -23.16
C GLN A 77 1.81 2.69 -23.83
N ALA A 78 1.75 1.56 -23.13
CA ALA A 78 2.18 0.27 -23.66
C ALA A 78 1.00 -0.46 -24.28
N ASP A 79 0.93 -0.51 -25.61
CA ASP A 79 -0.10 -1.29 -26.35
C ASP A 79 -0.02 -2.82 -26.09
N ALA A 80 0.83 -3.28 -25.15
CA ALA A 80 1.37 -4.62 -25.13
C ALA A 80 0.99 -5.47 -23.90
N VAL A 81 0.20 -4.99 -22.94
CA VAL A 81 -0.22 -5.86 -21.83
C VAL A 81 -1.50 -6.58 -22.24
N ALA A 82 -1.38 -7.81 -22.76
CA ALA A 82 -2.49 -8.59 -23.29
C ALA A 82 -3.61 -8.83 -22.26
N GLN A 83 -3.30 -8.90 -20.98
CA GLN A 83 -4.27 -9.06 -19.91
C GLN A 83 -5.13 -7.81 -19.69
N ALA A 84 -4.61 -6.62 -19.98
CA ALA A 84 -5.29 -5.34 -19.80
C ALA A 84 -5.44 -4.55 -21.10
N GLY A 85 -4.82 -4.99 -22.22
CA GLY A 85 -4.91 -4.31 -23.50
C GLY A 85 -4.51 -2.83 -23.46
N GLY A 86 -3.54 -2.46 -22.61
CA GLY A 86 -3.18 -1.06 -22.34
C GLY A 86 -4.14 -0.34 -21.40
N ASP A 87 -5.09 -1.04 -20.76
CA ASP A 87 -6.08 -0.47 -19.86
C ASP A 87 -5.64 -0.58 -18.38
N ALA A 88 -5.18 0.52 -17.83
CA ALA A 88 -4.77 0.61 -16.43
C ALA A 88 -5.94 0.41 -15.44
N ASP A 89 -7.17 0.71 -15.82
CA ASP A 89 -8.35 0.51 -14.96
C ASP A 89 -8.69 -0.98 -14.86
N ALA A 90 -8.46 -1.74 -15.92
CA ALA A 90 -8.56 -3.21 -15.87
C ALA A 90 -7.55 -3.80 -14.89
N LEU A 91 -6.31 -3.32 -14.85
CA LEU A 91 -5.30 -3.76 -13.87
C LEU A 91 -5.64 -3.35 -12.43
N ARG A 92 -6.31 -2.22 -12.21
CA ARG A 92 -6.81 -1.82 -10.90
C ARG A 92 -7.96 -2.69 -10.42
N ALA A 93 -8.69 -3.32 -11.33
CA ALA A 93 -9.78 -4.22 -11.01
C ALA A 93 -9.31 -5.65 -10.69
N VAL A 94 -8.05 -5.99 -10.95
CA VAL A 94 -7.47 -7.30 -10.62
C VAL A 94 -7.30 -7.39 -9.09
N PRO A 95 -8.01 -8.31 -8.41
CA PRO A 95 -7.89 -8.44 -6.96
C PRO A 95 -6.51 -8.99 -6.58
N VAL A 96 -5.89 -8.40 -5.57
CA VAL A 96 -4.69 -8.95 -4.96
C VAL A 96 -5.10 -9.96 -3.90
N GLU A 97 -4.75 -11.24 -4.11
CA GLU A 97 -4.96 -12.27 -3.10
C GLU A 97 -3.97 -12.05 -1.94
N LYS A 98 -4.54 -11.80 -0.76
CA LYS A 98 -3.77 -11.68 0.47
C LYS A 98 -3.87 -12.96 1.26
N GLU A 99 -2.75 -13.59 1.52
CA GLU A 99 -2.68 -14.62 2.54
C GLU A 99 -2.73 -13.96 3.92
N LEU A 100 -3.89 -14.05 4.57
CA LEU A 100 -4.02 -13.61 5.95
C LEU A 100 -3.38 -14.68 6.84
N SER A 101 -2.37 -14.31 7.61
CA SER A 101 -1.84 -15.17 8.65
C SER A 101 -2.95 -15.50 9.65
N THR A 102 -3.24 -16.77 9.82
CA THR A 102 -4.16 -17.28 10.84
C THR A 102 -3.42 -17.66 12.13
N GLU A 103 -2.15 -17.29 12.21
CA GLU A 103 -1.35 -17.58 13.39
C GLU A 103 -1.88 -16.80 14.61
N THR A 104 -2.25 -17.53 15.63
CA THR A 104 -2.66 -16.94 16.91
C THR A 104 -1.40 -16.72 17.74
N ILE A 105 -1.08 -15.47 18.05
CA ILE A 105 0.00 -15.12 18.94
C ILE A 105 -0.60 -14.94 20.34
N GLU A 106 -0.29 -15.85 21.25
CA GLU A 106 -0.65 -15.72 22.65
C GLU A 106 0.46 -14.99 23.41
N MET A 107 0.10 -13.89 24.04
CA MET A 107 1.02 -13.11 24.87
C MET A 107 0.41 -12.91 26.25
N THR A 108 1.21 -13.15 27.28
CA THR A 108 0.85 -12.84 28.67
C THR A 108 1.52 -11.54 29.08
N THR A 109 0.74 -10.55 29.49
CA THR A 109 1.25 -9.25 29.92
C THR A 109 0.33 -8.64 30.96
N ASP A 110 0.87 -7.83 31.85
CA ASP A 110 0.10 -7.13 32.87
C ASP A 110 -0.75 -5.99 32.31
N VAL A 111 -0.39 -5.46 31.14
CA VAL A 111 -1.10 -4.37 30.47
C VAL A 111 -1.12 -4.61 28.98
N VAL A 112 -2.31 -4.55 28.39
CA VAL A 112 -2.52 -4.58 26.94
C VAL A 112 -3.07 -3.24 26.47
N VAL A 113 -2.41 -2.61 25.51
CA VAL A 113 -2.93 -1.45 24.80
C VAL A 113 -3.26 -1.88 23.37
N VAL A 114 -4.54 -1.87 23.04
CA VAL A 114 -5.03 -2.20 21.71
C VAL A 114 -5.32 -0.92 20.95
N GLY A 115 -4.61 -0.73 19.85
CA GLY A 115 -4.72 0.45 18.99
C GLY A 115 -3.90 1.63 19.49
N GLY A 116 -3.19 2.25 18.57
CA GLY A 116 -2.46 3.49 18.83
C GLY A 116 -3.34 4.70 18.58
N VAL A 117 -3.44 5.60 19.55
CA VAL A 117 -4.07 6.90 19.33
C VAL A 117 -3.01 7.84 18.81
N MET A 118 -3.13 8.24 17.56
CA MET A 118 -2.30 9.29 16.98
C MET A 118 -3.20 10.41 16.50
N GLY A 119 -3.17 11.53 17.22
CA GLY A 119 -3.68 12.84 16.81
C GLY A 119 -5.09 12.89 16.21
N ASP A 120 -5.83 13.84 16.58
CA ASP A 120 -7.23 14.05 16.25
C ASP A 120 -7.50 14.64 14.86
N ASP A 121 -6.45 14.94 14.10
CA ASP A 121 -6.54 15.52 12.75
C ASP A 121 -6.59 14.49 11.62
N SER A 122 -6.70 13.23 11.95
CA SER A 122 -6.78 12.18 10.94
C SER A 122 -8.25 11.95 10.58
N PRO A 123 -8.60 11.88 9.28
CA PRO A 123 -9.92 11.43 8.85
C PRO A 123 -10.27 10.01 9.32
N SER A 124 -9.35 9.37 10.02
CA SER A 124 -9.50 8.08 10.69
C SER A 124 -10.01 8.17 12.14
N GLY A 125 -10.78 9.19 12.51
CA GLY A 125 -11.44 9.28 13.81
C GLY A 125 -12.25 8.04 14.20
N ALA A 126 -12.68 7.26 13.23
CA ALA A 126 -13.29 5.94 13.44
C ALA A 126 -12.33 4.93 14.06
N ASN A 127 -11.05 4.98 13.74
CA ASN A 127 -10.04 4.07 14.30
C ASN A 127 -9.74 4.39 15.77
N ASN A 128 -9.75 5.66 16.15
CA ASN A 128 -9.53 6.06 17.54
C ASN A 128 -10.67 5.58 18.46
N GLY A 129 -11.92 5.65 17.99
CA GLY A 129 -13.07 5.15 18.74
C GLY A 129 -13.00 3.65 18.96
N TRP A 130 -12.55 2.90 17.97
CA TRP A 130 -12.41 1.45 18.04
C TRP A 130 -11.26 1.05 18.98
N ALA A 131 -10.14 1.71 18.91
CA ALA A 131 -9.00 1.46 19.78
C ALA A 131 -9.32 1.70 21.25
N LEU A 132 -10.02 2.79 21.57
CA LEU A 132 -10.45 3.10 22.92
C LEU A 132 -11.46 2.07 23.46
N THR A 133 -12.41 1.63 22.62
CA THR A 133 -13.41 0.64 23.00
C THR A 133 -12.78 -0.74 23.23
N ALA A 134 -11.88 -1.17 22.32
CA ALA A 134 -11.19 -2.44 22.47
C ALA A 134 -10.25 -2.45 23.68
N GLY A 135 -9.52 -1.36 23.91
CA GLY A 135 -8.67 -1.21 25.09
C GLY A 135 -9.47 -1.24 26.39
N LYS A 136 -10.63 -0.61 26.44
CA LYS A 136 -11.51 -0.66 27.61
C LYS A 136 -12.04 -2.06 27.86
N LEU A 137 -12.50 -2.76 26.85
CA LEU A 137 -12.98 -4.14 26.98
C LEU A 137 -11.88 -5.09 27.43
N ALA A 138 -10.66 -4.93 26.93
CA ALA A 138 -9.51 -5.72 27.37
C ALA A 138 -9.14 -5.42 28.82
N ALA A 139 -9.18 -4.16 29.25
CA ALA A 139 -8.91 -3.79 30.63
C ALA A 139 -9.98 -4.31 31.61
N GLU A 140 -11.25 -4.30 31.21
CA GLU A 140 -12.36 -4.87 32.02
C GLU A 140 -12.21 -6.39 32.13
N ALA A 141 -11.82 -7.10 31.08
CA ALA A 141 -11.59 -8.54 31.11
C ALA A 141 -10.38 -8.97 31.96
N ILE A 142 -9.42 -8.09 32.19
CA ILE A 142 -8.27 -8.36 33.07
C ILE A 142 -8.62 -8.10 34.54
N ALA A 143 -9.60 -7.24 34.81
CA ALA A 143 -9.98 -6.84 36.15
C ALA A 143 -10.98 -7.81 36.84
N GLU A 144 -11.51 -8.79 36.11
CA GLU A 144 -12.31 -9.92 36.62
C GLU A 144 -11.42 -11.13 37.00
#